data_126a3582f588b58d16380282f927b960
#
_entry.id   126a3582f588b58d16380282f927b960
#
_cell.length_a   1.000
_cell.length_b   1.000
_cell.length_c   1.000
_cell.angle_alpha   90.00
_cell.angle_beta   90.00
_cell.angle_gamma   90.00
#
_symmetry.space_group_name_H-M   'P 1'
#
loop_
_entity.id
_entity.type
_entity.pdbx_description
1 polymer ?
#
loop_
_entity_poly.entity_id
_entity_poly.type
_entity_poly.pdbx_seq_one_letter_code
_entity_poly.pdbx_strand_id
1 'polypeptide(L)'
;MSQRHYDYIIVGSGLPGLLLASTLSRFTSNIALLEANESFGGCHKRIDNAMGSFENGLRYFPDTDSSRSALEFAENVMGLKVHGEPQESPVVFFEGGQFKPFLGFGDVHVDFYDELAYFLSSSELPLKYPVYEWPKRLMENFKGDFLPRSIVTRFQSEGTQVKSVLINGTKTLHADQFIFCGSFKDLSVLLPTDTLSSRAKNKLNKTNYWTSICLDILHSAPFETSHKYHVLNGTTQDELGPCFGKVYAPSESTQFSQWISFVDDELSDDSEVTAHALKKMKRQIKRAYPTALDNPLSERIFVYSNYAGDGVLKVNENQTIAGLDNLWIASPTINPNKNMVGAIKQAELILASLGFTAEKQAVENSAHEANLI
;
A
#
# COMPACT_ATOMS: atom_id res chain seq x y z
N MET A 1 -23.29 -1.85 -32.08
CA MET A 1 -22.62 -2.81 -31.16
C MET A 1 -23.21 -2.57 -29.80
N SER A 2 -23.80 -3.60 -29.13
CA SER A 2 -24.28 -3.47 -27.77
C SER A 2 -23.08 -3.14 -26.89
N GLN A 3 -23.20 -2.08 -26.10
CA GLN A 3 -22.18 -1.69 -25.14
C GLN A 3 -22.09 -2.80 -24.08
N ARG A 4 -20.90 -3.36 -23.86
CA ARG A 4 -20.71 -4.44 -22.88
C ARG A 4 -21.04 -3.91 -21.48
N HIS A 5 -21.85 -4.62 -20.74
CA HIS A 5 -22.21 -4.34 -19.36
C HIS A 5 -21.51 -5.35 -18.45
N TYR A 6 -20.82 -4.87 -17.41
CA TYR A 6 -20.07 -5.70 -16.46
C TYR A 6 -20.86 -5.91 -15.16
N ASP A 7 -20.59 -7.00 -14.47
CA ASP A 7 -21.08 -7.16 -13.09
C ASP A 7 -20.31 -6.22 -12.16
N TYR A 8 -19.00 -6.13 -12.38
CA TYR A 8 -18.08 -5.30 -11.59
C TYR A 8 -17.13 -4.51 -12.48
N ILE A 9 -16.94 -3.24 -12.13
CA ILE A 9 -15.80 -2.43 -12.59
C ILE A 9 -14.95 -2.08 -11.39
N ILE A 10 -13.68 -2.53 -11.40
CA ILE A 10 -12.68 -2.24 -10.37
C ILE A 10 -11.73 -1.19 -10.94
N VAL A 11 -11.60 -0.06 -10.25
CA VAL A 11 -10.77 1.08 -10.66
C VAL A 11 -9.49 1.11 -9.83
N GLY A 12 -8.38 0.78 -10.47
CA GLY A 12 -7.06 0.65 -9.87
C GLY A 12 -6.65 -0.79 -9.63
N SER A 13 -5.49 -1.18 -10.14
CA SER A 13 -4.89 -2.51 -10.01
C SER A 13 -3.77 -2.56 -8.96
N GLY A 14 -3.85 -1.72 -7.94
CA GLY A 14 -3.05 -1.86 -6.72
C GLY A 14 -3.45 -3.11 -5.92
N LEU A 15 -2.79 -3.35 -4.79
CA LEU A 15 -3.01 -4.57 -3.98
C LEU A 15 -4.50 -4.83 -3.65
N PRO A 16 -5.30 -3.85 -3.16
CA PRO A 16 -6.71 -4.12 -2.88
C PRO A 16 -7.51 -4.46 -4.14
N GLY A 17 -7.26 -3.77 -5.26
CA GLY A 17 -7.94 -4.04 -6.53
C GLY A 17 -7.63 -5.43 -7.08
N LEU A 18 -6.39 -5.89 -6.95
CA LEU A 18 -5.98 -7.23 -7.36
C LEU A 18 -6.57 -8.33 -6.49
N LEU A 19 -6.62 -8.13 -5.17
CA LEU A 19 -7.26 -9.07 -4.24
C LEU A 19 -8.76 -9.21 -4.53
N LEU A 20 -9.44 -8.08 -4.77
CA LEU A 20 -10.86 -8.06 -5.16
C LEU A 20 -11.07 -8.74 -6.51
N ALA A 21 -10.31 -8.38 -7.53
CA ALA A 21 -10.41 -8.95 -8.88
C ALA A 21 -10.19 -10.46 -8.88
N SER A 22 -9.12 -10.92 -8.22
CA SER A 22 -8.80 -12.35 -8.10
C SER A 22 -9.89 -13.13 -7.37
N THR A 23 -10.44 -12.58 -6.28
CA THR A 23 -11.50 -13.25 -5.52
C THR A 23 -12.81 -13.28 -6.28
N LEU A 24 -13.26 -12.16 -6.83
CA LEU A 24 -14.52 -12.07 -7.60
C LEU A 24 -14.49 -12.95 -8.85
N SER A 25 -13.30 -13.16 -9.44
CA SER A 25 -13.13 -14.04 -10.61
C SER A 25 -13.44 -15.53 -10.35
N ARG A 26 -13.59 -15.93 -9.09
CA ARG A 26 -14.07 -17.28 -8.74
C ARG A 26 -15.56 -17.43 -9.00
N PHE A 27 -16.31 -16.33 -9.03
CA PHE A 27 -17.78 -16.30 -9.11
C PHE A 27 -18.28 -15.78 -10.46
N THR A 28 -17.56 -14.86 -11.10
CA THR A 28 -17.92 -14.31 -12.42
C THR A 28 -16.66 -13.94 -13.20
N SER A 29 -16.73 -14.06 -14.52
CA SER A 29 -15.70 -13.51 -15.43
C SER A 29 -16.09 -12.15 -16.02
N ASN A 30 -17.30 -11.65 -15.70
CA ASN A 30 -17.80 -10.38 -16.24
C ASN A 30 -17.32 -9.19 -15.40
N ILE A 31 -15.99 -9.07 -15.25
CA ILE A 31 -15.30 -8.06 -14.44
C ILE A 31 -14.37 -7.26 -15.36
N ALA A 32 -14.37 -5.93 -15.23
CA ALA A 32 -13.34 -5.07 -15.79
C ALA A 32 -12.42 -4.55 -14.67
N LEU A 33 -11.11 -4.78 -14.80
CA LEU A 33 -10.07 -4.20 -13.94
C LEU A 33 -9.37 -3.08 -14.72
N LEU A 34 -9.59 -1.83 -14.31
CA LEU A 34 -9.04 -0.64 -14.96
C LEU A 34 -7.74 -0.21 -14.27
N GLU A 35 -6.74 0.10 -15.07
CA GLU A 35 -5.45 0.60 -14.58
C GLU A 35 -5.00 1.81 -15.42
N ALA A 36 -4.61 2.88 -14.75
CA ALA A 36 -4.14 4.10 -15.41
C ALA A 36 -2.78 3.90 -16.11
N ASN A 37 -1.93 3.07 -15.52
CA ASN A 37 -0.62 2.73 -16.05
C ASN A 37 -0.69 1.56 -17.06
N GLU A 38 0.46 1.22 -17.63
CA GLU A 38 0.59 0.08 -18.53
C GLU A 38 0.60 -1.26 -17.79
N SER A 39 1.12 -1.28 -16.57
CA SER A 39 1.32 -2.48 -15.76
C SER A 39 0.51 -2.43 -14.45
N PHE A 40 0.02 -3.58 -14.02
CA PHE A 40 -0.66 -3.76 -12.74
C PHE A 40 0.31 -3.80 -11.55
N GLY A 41 -0.23 -3.75 -10.33
CA GLY A 41 0.50 -3.92 -9.07
C GLY A 41 0.73 -2.64 -8.27
N GLY A 42 0.50 -1.46 -8.86
CA GLY A 42 0.68 -0.19 -8.16
C GLY A 42 2.11 -0.05 -7.61
N CYS A 43 2.25 0.32 -6.33
CA CYS A 43 3.56 0.44 -5.66
C CYS A 43 4.21 -0.91 -5.35
N HIS A 44 3.52 -2.04 -5.57
CA HIS A 44 4.03 -3.39 -5.33
C HIS A 44 4.41 -4.12 -6.63
N LYS A 45 4.37 -3.44 -7.78
CA LYS A 45 4.79 -4.04 -9.05
C LYS A 45 6.26 -4.45 -9.01
N ARG A 46 6.59 -5.53 -9.72
CA ARG A 46 7.98 -5.93 -9.90
C ARG A 46 8.73 -4.88 -10.72
N ILE A 47 9.89 -4.49 -10.25
CA ILE A 47 10.83 -3.63 -10.98
C ILE A 47 12.16 -4.39 -11.08
N ASP A 48 12.54 -4.76 -12.29
CA ASP A 48 13.83 -5.39 -12.54
C ASP A 48 14.96 -4.36 -12.37
N ASN A 49 15.95 -4.72 -11.58
CA ASN A 49 17.07 -3.84 -11.25
C ASN A 49 18.32 -4.64 -10.85
N ALA A 50 19.45 -3.94 -10.73
CA ALA A 50 20.73 -4.53 -10.35
C ALA A 50 20.83 -4.99 -8.90
N MET A 51 19.87 -4.62 -8.04
CA MET A 51 19.86 -4.99 -6.62
C MET A 51 19.29 -6.39 -6.34
N GLY A 52 18.78 -7.07 -7.38
CA GLY A 52 18.27 -8.43 -7.24
C GLY A 52 16.85 -8.49 -6.65
N SER A 53 16.59 -9.48 -5.78
CA SER A 53 15.27 -9.89 -5.33
C SER A 53 14.78 -9.15 -4.07
N PHE A 54 15.10 -7.89 -3.90
CA PHE A 54 14.62 -7.09 -2.77
C PHE A 54 13.33 -6.36 -3.12
N GLU A 55 12.51 -6.10 -2.09
CA GLU A 55 11.30 -5.28 -2.21
C GLU A 55 11.62 -3.87 -2.71
N ASN A 56 10.69 -3.25 -3.41
CA ASN A 56 10.81 -1.85 -3.80
C ASN A 56 10.39 -0.96 -2.63
N GLY A 57 11.37 -0.45 -1.89
CA GLY A 57 11.16 0.22 -0.62
C GLY A 57 10.78 -0.75 0.51
N LEU A 58 10.75 -0.24 1.72
CA LEU A 58 10.53 -1.02 2.93
C LEU A 58 9.13 -1.65 2.97
N ARG A 59 9.08 -2.97 3.22
CA ARG A 59 7.84 -3.70 3.52
C ARG A 59 7.98 -4.33 4.90
N TYR A 60 6.94 -4.15 5.72
CA TYR A 60 6.92 -4.57 7.11
C TYR A 60 5.51 -5.00 7.51
N PHE A 61 5.40 -6.05 8.30
CA PHE A 61 4.16 -6.47 8.92
C PHE A 61 4.39 -6.64 10.41
N PRO A 62 3.89 -5.74 11.25
CA PRO A 62 3.95 -5.91 12.69
C PRO A 62 3.18 -7.17 13.09
N ASP A 63 3.65 -7.87 14.10
CA ASP A 63 2.97 -9.04 14.64
C ASP A 63 1.76 -8.61 15.49
N THR A 64 0.64 -8.41 14.82
CA THR A 64 -0.66 -8.08 15.41
C THR A 64 -1.73 -9.00 14.85
N ASP A 65 -2.86 -9.13 15.57
CA ASP A 65 -4.01 -9.91 15.09
C ASP A 65 -4.51 -9.39 13.74
N SER A 66 -4.52 -8.08 13.54
CA SER A 66 -4.90 -7.48 12.25
C SER A 66 -3.96 -7.87 11.13
N SER A 67 -2.65 -7.89 11.36
CA SER A 67 -1.66 -8.31 10.36
C SER A 67 -1.77 -9.79 10.05
N ARG A 68 -1.92 -10.64 11.07
CA ARG A 68 -2.11 -12.10 10.90
C ARG A 68 -3.34 -12.39 10.05
N SER A 69 -4.49 -11.84 10.44
CA SER A 69 -5.74 -12.03 9.70
C SER A 69 -5.67 -11.47 8.26
N ALA A 70 -5.01 -10.32 8.05
CA ALA A 70 -4.82 -9.77 6.71
C ALA A 70 -3.95 -10.69 5.84
N LEU A 71 -2.85 -11.19 6.38
CA LEU A 71 -1.96 -12.11 5.65
C LEU A 71 -2.64 -13.45 5.37
N GLU A 72 -3.37 -14.01 6.31
CA GLU A 72 -4.17 -15.23 6.11
C GLU A 72 -5.21 -15.05 5.00
N PHE A 73 -5.90 -13.90 4.96
CA PHE A 73 -6.81 -13.60 3.86
C PHE A 73 -6.07 -13.56 2.51
N ALA A 74 -4.94 -12.86 2.43
CA ALA A 74 -4.14 -12.77 1.21
C ALA A 74 -3.61 -14.15 0.76
N GLU A 75 -3.17 -15.00 1.71
CA GLU A 75 -2.75 -16.37 1.49
C GLU A 75 -3.87 -17.23 0.89
N ASN A 76 -5.08 -17.12 1.44
CA ASN A 76 -6.25 -17.83 0.93
C ASN A 76 -6.63 -17.41 -0.49
N VAL A 77 -6.51 -16.13 -0.81
CA VAL A 77 -6.77 -15.62 -2.17
C VAL A 77 -5.71 -16.12 -3.15
N MET A 78 -4.44 -16.09 -2.76
CA MET A 78 -3.32 -16.51 -3.63
C MET A 78 -3.10 -18.03 -3.67
N GLY A 79 -3.62 -18.77 -2.71
CA GLY A 79 -3.33 -20.20 -2.52
C GLY A 79 -1.87 -20.47 -2.17
N LEU A 80 -1.23 -19.57 -1.43
CA LEU A 80 0.20 -19.59 -1.16
C LEU A 80 0.51 -19.02 0.23
N LYS A 81 1.34 -19.73 1.01
CA LYS A 81 1.83 -19.24 2.31
C LYS A 81 2.86 -18.14 2.12
N VAL A 82 2.55 -16.91 2.56
CA VAL A 82 3.37 -15.72 2.29
C VAL A 82 4.15 -15.22 3.50
N HIS A 83 3.78 -15.63 4.72
CA HIS A 83 4.49 -15.22 5.95
C HIS A 83 5.00 -16.41 6.76
N GLY A 84 5.98 -16.16 7.61
CA GLY A 84 6.53 -17.10 8.59
C GLY A 84 5.96 -16.91 9.98
N GLU A 85 6.55 -17.66 10.93
CA GLU A 85 6.29 -17.48 12.34
C GLU A 85 6.82 -16.12 12.82
N PRO A 86 6.18 -15.50 13.83
CA PRO A 86 6.62 -14.25 14.41
C PRO A 86 8.09 -14.28 14.81
N GLN A 87 8.77 -13.18 14.57
CA GLN A 87 10.16 -12.99 14.96
C GLN A 87 10.31 -11.73 15.77
N GLU A 88 11.14 -11.78 16.81
CA GLU A 88 11.52 -10.58 17.52
C GLU A 88 12.21 -9.59 16.58
N SER A 89 11.82 -8.33 16.68
CA SER A 89 12.33 -7.25 15.85
C SER A 89 12.64 -6.00 16.68
N PRO A 90 13.59 -6.09 17.62
CA PRO A 90 13.93 -4.97 18.48
C PRO A 90 14.42 -3.80 17.63
N VAL A 91 13.84 -2.64 17.88
CA VAL A 91 14.20 -1.39 17.20
C VAL A 91 15.21 -0.65 18.06
N VAL A 92 16.29 -0.20 17.44
CA VAL A 92 17.32 0.61 18.09
C VAL A 92 17.26 2.06 17.62
N PHE A 93 17.66 2.95 18.50
CA PHE A 93 17.74 4.39 18.25
C PHE A 93 19.18 4.87 18.46
N PHE A 94 19.69 5.69 17.54
CA PHE A 94 21.03 6.24 17.63
C PHE A 94 21.04 7.58 18.35
N GLU A 95 21.62 7.61 19.55
CA GLU A 95 21.72 8.82 20.36
C GLU A 95 23.05 8.86 21.12
N GLY A 96 23.69 10.05 21.18
CA GLY A 96 24.93 10.26 21.90
C GLY A 96 26.09 9.38 21.44
N GLY A 97 26.14 9.00 20.16
CA GLY A 97 27.18 8.15 19.59
C GLY A 97 26.98 6.65 19.84
N GLN A 98 25.83 6.24 20.37
CA GLN A 98 25.54 4.84 20.70
C GLN A 98 24.14 4.43 20.25
N PHE A 99 23.98 3.13 19.95
CA PHE A 99 22.66 2.53 19.76
C PHE A 99 22.08 2.13 21.12
N LYS A 100 20.82 2.48 21.31
CA LYS A 100 20.01 2.16 22.49
C LYS A 100 18.69 1.54 22.04
N PRO A 101 18.01 0.75 22.87
CA PRO A 101 16.63 0.36 22.59
C PRO A 101 15.76 1.61 22.37
N PHE A 102 14.92 1.58 21.33
CA PHE A 102 13.99 2.68 21.08
C PHE A 102 12.84 2.61 22.10
N LEU A 103 12.65 3.68 22.86
CA LEU A 103 11.61 3.79 23.90
C LEU A 103 10.57 4.89 23.60
N GLY A 104 10.63 5.47 22.39
CA GLY A 104 9.79 6.59 21.98
C GLY A 104 10.59 7.87 21.74
N PHE A 105 9.94 8.91 21.24
CA PHE A 105 10.57 10.20 20.94
C PHE A 105 10.53 11.18 22.13
N GLY A 106 10.02 10.76 23.30
CA GLY A 106 9.83 11.65 24.45
C GLY A 106 8.88 12.80 24.13
N ASP A 107 9.30 14.03 24.42
CA ASP A 107 8.52 15.26 24.15
C ASP A 107 8.69 15.79 22.71
N VAL A 108 9.42 15.08 21.86
CA VAL A 108 9.63 15.49 20.46
C VAL A 108 8.39 15.17 19.66
N HIS A 109 7.75 16.22 19.10
CA HIS A 109 6.64 16.05 18.17
C HIS A 109 7.16 15.57 16.81
N VAL A 110 6.53 14.53 16.27
CA VAL A 110 6.78 14.00 14.92
C VAL A 110 5.45 13.98 14.19
N ASP A 111 5.33 14.80 13.15
CA ASP A 111 4.06 15.03 12.43
C ASP A 111 3.49 13.72 11.83
N PHE A 112 4.36 12.81 11.39
CA PHE A 112 4.00 11.51 10.82
C PHE A 112 4.23 10.35 11.80
N TYR A 113 4.06 10.60 13.10
CA TYR A 113 4.32 9.59 14.13
C TYR A 113 3.50 8.31 13.94
N ASP A 114 2.23 8.43 13.58
CA ASP A 114 1.33 7.30 13.42
C ASP A 114 1.76 6.38 12.25
N GLU A 115 2.24 6.96 11.18
CA GLU A 115 2.80 6.23 10.03
C GLU A 115 4.10 5.52 10.39
N LEU A 116 4.94 6.18 11.18
CA LEU A 116 6.20 5.61 11.65
C LEU A 116 5.98 4.53 12.71
N ALA A 117 5.00 4.71 13.60
CA ALA A 117 4.66 3.77 14.67
C ALA A 117 4.33 2.37 14.14
N TYR A 118 3.82 2.27 12.92
CA TYR A 118 3.59 1.00 12.24
C TYR A 118 4.85 0.11 12.17
N PHE A 119 6.03 0.72 12.05
CA PHE A 119 7.32 0.03 11.94
C PHE A 119 8.01 -0.20 13.31
N LEU A 120 7.45 0.32 14.40
CA LEU A 120 8.08 0.31 15.71
C LEU A 120 7.68 -0.88 16.59
N SER A 121 7.02 -1.88 16.01
CA SER A 121 6.67 -3.11 16.72
C SER A 121 7.94 -3.88 17.15
N SER A 122 7.91 -4.49 18.33
CA SER A 122 8.98 -5.36 18.81
C SER A 122 8.97 -6.76 18.19
N SER A 123 7.95 -7.08 17.40
CA SER A 123 7.81 -8.36 16.70
C SER A 123 7.25 -8.15 15.29
N GLU A 124 7.75 -8.90 14.32
CA GLU A 124 7.31 -8.89 12.93
C GLU A 124 6.86 -10.26 12.44
N LEU A 125 6.03 -10.25 11.41
CA LEU A 125 5.70 -11.42 10.60
C LEU A 125 6.60 -11.40 9.35
N PRO A 126 7.67 -12.21 9.31
CA PRO A 126 8.61 -12.18 8.19
C PRO A 126 7.96 -12.73 6.92
N LEU A 127 8.18 -12.07 5.80
CA LEU A 127 7.67 -12.53 4.52
C LEU A 127 8.54 -13.68 3.98
N LYS A 128 7.91 -14.79 3.63
CA LYS A 128 8.49 -15.93 2.94
C LYS A 128 8.36 -15.81 1.42
N TYR A 129 7.35 -15.07 0.97
CA TYR A 129 7.09 -14.82 -0.43
C TYR A 129 7.06 -13.29 -0.66
N PRO A 130 7.94 -12.75 -1.52
CA PRO A 130 8.11 -11.31 -1.64
C PRO A 130 6.87 -10.65 -2.23
N VAL A 131 6.54 -9.45 -1.73
CA VAL A 131 5.32 -8.71 -2.10
C VAL A 131 5.31 -8.34 -3.58
N TYR A 132 6.46 -8.09 -4.20
CA TYR A 132 6.53 -7.75 -5.62
C TYR A 132 6.12 -8.90 -6.57
N GLU A 133 6.01 -10.13 -6.06
CA GLU A 133 5.46 -11.27 -6.82
C GLU A 133 3.94 -11.43 -6.64
N TRP A 134 3.34 -10.82 -5.61
CA TRP A 134 1.90 -10.95 -5.36
C TRP A 134 1.03 -10.45 -6.50
N PRO A 135 1.31 -9.30 -7.14
CA PRO A 135 0.52 -8.83 -8.28
C PRO A 135 0.43 -9.86 -9.40
N LYS A 136 1.54 -10.50 -9.75
CA LYS A 136 1.55 -11.55 -10.79
C LYS A 136 0.69 -12.74 -10.36
N ARG A 137 0.87 -13.22 -9.12
CA ARG A 137 0.11 -14.35 -8.59
C ARG A 137 -1.40 -14.09 -8.54
N LEU A 138 -1.81 -12.89 -8.15
CA LEU A 138 -3.21 -12.47 -8.12
C LEU A 138 -3.80 -12.38 -9.54
N MET A 139 -3.03 -11.88 -10.51
CA MET A 139 -3.46 -11.81 -11.91
C MET A 139 -3.57 -13.18 -12.60
N GLU A 140 -2.80 -14.18 -12.20
CA GLU A 140 -2.95 -15.57 -12.70
C GLU A 140 -4.34 -16.14 -12.40
N ASN A 141 -4.97 -15.70 -11.32
CA ASN A 141 -6.32 -16.11 -10.92
C ASN A 141 -7.44 -15.23 -11.50
N PHE A 142 -7.09 -14.11 -12.14
CA PHE A 142 -8.05 -13.17 -12.70
C PHE A 142 -8.57 -13.66 -14.07
N LYS A 143 -9.90 -13.72 -14.23
CA LYS A 143 -10.56 -14.23 -15.44
C LYS A 143 -11.33 -13.15 -16.21
N GLY A 144 -11.33 -11.90 -15.72
CA GLY A 144 -12.01 -10.77 -16.36
C GLY A 144 -11.16 -10.06 -17.41
N ASP A 145 -11.60 -8.87 -17.78
CA ASP A 145 -10.88 -7.98 -18.72
C ASP A 145 -9.92 -7.08 -17.95
N PHE A 146 -8.62 -7.22 -18.15
CA PHE A 146 -7.64 -6.23 -17.71
C PHE A 146 -7.50 -5.13 -18.76
N LEU A 147 -7.76 -3.89 -18.36
CA LEU A 147 -7.75 -2.71 -19.22
C LEU A 147 -6.66 -1.74 -18.76
N PRO A 148 -5.41 -1.91 -19.20
CA PRO A 148 -4.34 -0.96 -18.93
C PRO A 148 -4.53 0.36 -19.68
N ARG A 149 -3.81 1.41 -19.28
CA ARG A 149 -3.89 2.77 -19.86
C ARG A 149 -5.32 3.31 -19.88
N SER A 150 -6.11 2.93 -18.88
CA SER A 150 -7.52 3.30 -18.72
C SER A 150 -7.69 4.25 -17.54
N ILE A 151 -7.48 5.54 -17.77
CA ILE A 151 -7.64 6.59 -16.77
C ILE A 151 -9.13 6.88 -16.62
N VAL A 152 -9.71 6.53 -15.46
CA VAL A 152 -11.07 6.95 -15.12
C VAL A 152 -11.06 8.46 -14.89
N THR A 153 -11.91 9.16 -15.63
CA THR A 153 -12.00 10.64 -15.55
C THR A 153 -13.29 11.09 -14.86
N ARG A 154 -14.31 10.23 -14.78
CA ARG A 154 -15.57 10.56 -14.13
C ARG A 154 -16.40 9.32 -13.85
N PHE A 155 -17.09 9.30 -12.71
CA PHE A 155 -18.26 8.45 -12.46
C PHE A 155 -19.52 9.17 -12.91
N GLN A 156 -20.45 8.45 -13.54
CA GLN A 156 -21.74 8.97 -13.97
C GLN A 156 -22.84 8.26 -13.18
N SER A 157 -23.69 9.00 -12.49
CA SER A 157 -24.75 8.46 -11.63
C SER A 157 -26.14 8.96 -12.05
N GLU A 158 -27.14 8.14 -11.74
CA GLU A 158 -28.55 8.48 -11.76
C GLU A 158 -29.14 8.21 -10.38
N GLY A 159 -29.54 9.26 -9.68
CA GLY A 159 -29.91 9.17 -8.28
C GLY A 159 -28.75 8.67 -7.42
N THR A 160 -28.97 7.62 -6.64
CA THR A 160 -27.96 7.00 -5.76
C THR A 160 -27.14 5.89 -6.44
N GLN A 161 -27.36 5.66 -7.75
CA GLN A 161 -26.71 4.58 -8.50
C GLN A 161 -25.69 5.12 -9.49
N VAL A 162 -24.45 4.69 -9.40
CA VAL A 162 -23.47 4.84 -10.48
C VAL A 162 -23.87 3.92 -11.63
N LYS A 163 -23.94 4.43 -12.83
CA LYS A 163 -24.32 3.69 -14.05
C LYS A 163 -23.12 3.39 -14.93
N SER A 164 -22.13 4.25 -14.90
CA SER A 164 -20.96 4.10 -15.78
C SER A 164 -19.74 4.87 -15.27
N VAL A 165 -18.60 4.53 -15.86
CA VAL A 165 -17.36 5.30 -15.76
C VAL A 165 -16.94 5.81 -17.14
N LEU A 166 -16.45 7.05 -17.18
CA LEU A 166 -15.82 7.63 -18.36
C LEU A 166 -14.30 7.39 -18.29
N ILE A 167 -13.75 6.76 -19.32
CA ILE A 167 -12.32 6.41 -19.44
C ILE A 167 -11.68 7.30 -20.49
N ASN A 168 -10.52 7.89 -20.18
CA ASN A 168 -9.72 8.72 -21.09
C ASN A 168 -10.56 9.84 -21.74
N GLY A 169 -11.60 10.31 -21.05
CA GLY A 169 -12.50 11.36 -21.54
C GLY A 169 -13.43 10.99 -22.71
N THR A 170 -13.35 9.76 -23.22
CA THR A 170 -14.06 9.38 -24.48
C THR A 170 -14.84 8.08 -24.43
N LYS A 171 -14.36 7.09 -23.68
CA LYS A 171 -14.98 5.75 -23.65
C LYS A 171 -15.80 5.57 -22.38
N THR A 172 -17.05 5.13 -22.50
CA THR A 172 -17.91 4.82 -21.36
C THR A 172 -18.02 3.30 -21.17
N LEU A 173 -17.87 2.84 -19.92
CA LEU A 173 -18.17 1.45 -19.54
C LEU A 173 -19.27 1.44 -18.48
N HIS A 174 -20.14 0.43 -18.55
CA HIS A 174 -21.30 0.24 -17.68
C HIS A 174 -21.12 -0.98 -16.79
N ALA A 175 -21.59 -0.90 -15.54
CA ALA A 175 -21.61 -2.03 -14.61
C ALA A 175 -22.73 -1.90 -13.58
N ASP A 176 -23.01 -3.00 -12.88
CA ASP A 176 -23.90 -3.02 -11.73
C ASP A 176 -23.21 -2.51 -10.46
N GLN A 177 -21.93 -2.84 -10.28
CA GLN A 177 -21.12 -2.48 -9.11
C GLN A 177 -19.80 -1.84 -9.54
N PHE A 178 -19.37 -0.83 -8.77
CA PHE A 178 -18.12 -0.10 -8.98
C PHE A 178 -17.30 -0.14 -7.72
N ILE A 179 -16.02 -0.49 -7.83
CA ILE A 179 -15.09 -0.55 -6.70
C ILE A 179 -13.91 0.38 -7.01
N PHE A 180 -13.75 1.40 -6.19
CA PHE A 180 -12.67 2.36 -6.33
C PHE A 180 -11.52 2.02 -5.39
N CYS A 181 -10.34 1.76 -5.95
CA CYS A 181 -9.12 1.35 -5.25
C CYS A 181 -8.01 2.42 -5.29
N GLY A 182 -8.38 3.66 -5.56
CA GLY A 182 -7.47 4.80 -5.59
C GLY A 182 -7.49 5.62 -4.31
N SER A 183 -6.85 6.78 -4.38
CA SER A 183 -6.81 7.77 -3.30
C SER A 183 -8.13 8.54 -3.19
N PHE A 184 -8.50 8.95 -1.99
CA PHE A 184 -9.62 9.89 -1.81
C PHE A 184 -9.39 11.24 -2.49
N LYS A 185 -8.15 11.68 -2.64
CA LYS A 185 -7.80 12.89 -3.40
C LYS A 185 -8.32 12.78 -4.83
N ASP A 186 -8.07 11.65 -5.49
CA ASP A 186 -8.58 11.38 -6.84
C ASP A 186 -10.11 11.25 -6.85
N LEU A 187 -10.67 10.55 -5.87
CA LEU A 187 -12.11 10.33 -5.79
C LEU A 187 -12.90 11.65 -5.76
N SER A 188 -12.39 12.69 -5.07
CA SER A 188 -13.06 13.99 -4.97
C SER A 188 -13.30 14.65 -6.33
N VAL A 189 -12.43 14.37 -7.31
CA VAL A 189 -12.50 14.92 -8.68
C VAL A 189 -13.35 14.04 -9.60
N LEU A 190 -13.39 12.73 -9.33
CA LEU A 190 -14.07 11.75 -10.17
C LEU A 190 -15.59 11.69 -9.93
N LEU A 191 -16.04 12.08 -8.74
CA LEU A 191 -17.46 12.02 -8.39
C LEU A 191 -18.27 13.13 -9.08
N PRO A 192 -19.55 12.86 -9.42
CA PRO A 192 -20.46 13.88 -9.89
C PRO A 192 -20.58 15.03 -8.90
N THR A 193 -20.78 16.26 -9.41
CA THR A 193 -20.69 17.50 -8.63
C THR A 193 -21.63 17.53 -7.43
N ASP A 194 -22.79 16.87 -7.53
CA ASP A 194 -23.86 16.91 -6.53
C ASP A 194 -23.94 15.66 -5.64
N THR A 195 -23.01 14.70 -5.83
CA THR A 195 -23.00 13.44 -5.07
C THR A 195 -22.64 13.64 -3.60
N LEU A 196 -21.69 14.53 -3.34
CA LEU A 196 -21.24 14.83 -1.98
C LEU A 196 -21.76 16.18 -1.50
N SER A 197 -22.22 16.23 -0.26
CA SER A 197 -22.52 17.49 0.40
C SER A 197 -21.27 18.38 0.47
N SER A 198 -21.45 19.70 0.54
CA SER A 198 -20.34 20.65 0.71
C SER A 198 -19.46 20.30 1.92
N ARG A 199 -20.07 19.79 3.00
CA ARG A 199 -19.36 19.33 4.20
C ARG A 199 -18.49 18.10 3.92
N ALA A 200 -18.99 17.13 3.13
CA ALA A 200 -18.22 15.93 2.74
C ALA A 200 -17.06 16.30 1.81
N LYS A 201 -17.28 17.18 0.84
CA LYS A 201 -16.22 17.72 -0.04
C LYS A 201 -15.11 18.42 0.78
N ASN A 202 -15.51 19.30 1.71
CA ASN A 202 -14.54 19.98 2.58
C ASN A 202 -13.75 19.00 3.46
N LYS A 203 -14.35 17.89 3.88
CA LYS A 203 -13.62 16.84 4.61
C LYS A 203 -12.62 16.11 3.73
N LEU A 204 -12.99 15.73 2.50
CA LEU A 204 -12.08 15.12 1.55
C LEU A 204 -10.87 16.02 1.27
N ASN A 205 -11.12 17.31 1.05
CA ASN A 205 -10.05 18.29 0.79
C ASN A 205 -9.15 18.58 2.02
N LYS A 206 -9.58 18.19 3.21
CA LYS A 206 -8.81 18.32 4.47
C LYS A 206 -8.16 17.03 4.92
N THR A 207 -8.27 15.96 4.14
CA THR A 207 -7.57 14.72 4.44
C THR A 207 -6.08 14.95 4.29
N ASN A 208 -5.32 14.80 5.36
CA ASN A 208 -3.87 14.84 5.32
C ASN A 208 -3.36 13.51 4.76
N TYR A 209 -2.53 13.61 3.75
CA TYR A 209 -1.79 12.48 3.20
C TYR A 209 -0.31 12.65 3.44
N TRP A 210 0.36 11.51 3.56
CA TRP A 210 1.80 11.43 3.62
C TRP A 210 2.34 10.75 2.39
N THR A 211 3.33 11.36 1.77
CA THR A 211 4.15 10.75 0.74
C THR A 211 5.33 10.07 1.40
N SER A 212 5.52 8.78 1.16
CA SER A 212 6.70 8.07 1.63
C SER A 212 7.87 8.26 0.68
N ILE A 213 9.04 8.52 1.26
CA ILE A 213 10.32 8.56 0.56
C ILE A 213 11.12 7.36 1.04
N CYS A 214 11.35 6.41 0.14
CA CYS A 214 12.12 5.21 0.40
C CYS A 214 13.50 5.32 -0.26
N LEU A 215 14.53 4.97 0.49
CA LEU A 215 15.92 4.91 0.01
C LEU A 215 16.45 3.49 0.26
N ASP A 216 16.69 2.77 -0.82
CA ASP A 216 17.26 1.42 -0.81
C ASP A 216 18.73 1.51 -1.22
N ILE A 217 19.64 0.88 -0.45
CA ILE A 217 21.08 0.98 -0.67
C ILE A 217 21.70 -0.41 -0.67
N LEU A 218 22.44 -0.73 -1.71
CA LEU A 218 23.36 -1.87 -1.74
C LEU A 218 24.76 -1.36 -1.42
N HIS A 219 25.26 -1.71 -0.25
CA HIS A 219 26.56 -1.29 0.27
C HIS A 219 27.67 -2.20 -0.26
N SER A 220 28.83 -1.62 -0.54
CA SER A 220 30.03 -2.33 -1.00
C SER A 220 30.77 -3.13 0.07
N ALA A 221 30.38 -2.96 1.33
CA ALA A 221 30.89 -3.72 2.47
C ALA A 221 29.85 -3.76 3.59
N PRO A 222 29.85 -4.79 4.43
CA PRO A 222 29.07 -4.84 5.65
C PRO A 222 29.43 -3.69 6.60
N PHE A 223 28.41 -3.05 7.18
CA PHE A 223 28.58 -1.93 8.13
C PHE A 223 27.85 -2.17 9.47
N GLU A 224 26.84 -3.05 9.48
CA GLU A 224 26.05 -3.38 10.66
C GLU A 224 25.74 -4.89 10.69
N THR A 225 25.95 -5.53 11.83
CA THR A 225 25.73 -6.97 12.00
C THR A 225 24.88 -7.31 13.22
N SER A 226 24.64 -6.32 14.10
CA SER A 226 24.02 -6.53 15.41
C SER A 226 22.55 -6.18 15.46
N HIS A 227 22.12 -5.18 14.67
CA HIS A 227 20.76 -4.63 14.71
C HIS A 227 20.11 -4.68 13.35
N LYS A 228 18.86 -5.11 13.33
CA LYS A 228 18.07 -5.21 12.08
C LYS A 228 17.24 -3.95 11.81
N TYR A 229 16.66 -3.35 12.84
CA TYR A 229 15.74 -2.23 12.74
C TYR A 229 16.24 -1.01 13.48
N HIS A 230 16.13 0.15 12.82
CA HIS A 230 16.73 1.40 13.27
C HIS A 230 15.74 2.55 13.17
N VAL A 231 15.74 3.41 14.18
CA VAL A 231 15.20 4.76 14.09
C VAL A 231 16.38 5.72 14.14
N LEU A 232 16.53 6.53 13.12
CA LEU A 232 17.55 7.58 13.07
C LEU A 232 16.86 8.94 12.99
N ASN A 233 17.33 9.90 13.79
CA ASN A 233 16.77 11.24 13.83
C ASN A 233 17.89 12.28 13.83
N GLY A 234 17.57 13.51 13.46
CA GLY A 234 18.45 14.65 13.53
C GLY A 234 18.69 15.12 14.97
N THR A 235 19.73 15.91 15.17
CA THR A 235 20.08 16.51 16.47
C THR A 235 19.71 17.98 16.55
N THR A 236 19.50 18.64 15.42
CA THR A 236 19.08 20.05 15.31
C THR A 236 17.62 20.13 14.89
N GLN A 237 16.97 21.24 15.18
CA GLN A 237 15.56 21.45 14.83
C GLN A 237 15.31 21.31 13.32
N ASP A 238 16.25 21.78 12.48
CA ASP A 238 16.15 21.68 11.01
C ASP A 238 16.34 20.24 10.49
N GLU A 239 16.90 19.35 11.33
CA GLU A 239 17.14 17.96 10.98
C GLU A 239 16.17 17.00 11.66
N LEU A 240 15.25 17.50 12.49
CA LEU A 240 14.19 16.67 13.08
C LEU A 240 13.32 16.05 11.97
N GLY A 241 12.80 14.89 12.26
CA GLY A 241 12.04 14.07 11.32
C GLY A 241 12.80 12.78 11.06
N PRO A 242 12.47 11.73 11.85
CA PRO A 242 13.20 10.48 11.82
C PRO A 242 13.00 9.73 10.52
N CYS A 243 13.97 8.88 10.18
CA CYS A 243 13.76 7.78 9.26
C CYS A 243 13.80 6.46 10.00
N PHE A 244 13.03 5.50 9.52
CA PHE A 244 13.10 4.11 9.94
C PHE A 244 13.87 3.30 8.92
N GLY A 245 14.70 2.35 9.38
CA GLY A 245 15.52 1.53 8.52
C GLY A 245 15.52 0.07 8.90
N LYS A 246 15.58 -0.78 7.86
CA LYS A 246 15.85 -2.20 7.96
C LYS A 246 17.19 -2.49 7.32
N VAL A 247 18.11 -3.04 8.09
CA VAL A 247 19.40 -3.51 7.63
C VAL A 247 19.34 -5.02 7.57
N TYR A 248 19.65 -5.57 6.40
CA TYR A 248 19.61 -7.00 6.17
C TYR A 248 20.93 -7.66 6.59
N ALA A 249 20.87 -8.96 6.86
CA ALA A 249 22.08 -9.71 7.12
C ALA A 249 23.10 -9.53 5.98
N PRO A 250 24.39 -9.34 6.30
CA PRO A 250 25.40 -9.18 5.29
C PRO A 250 25.58 -10.47 4.47
N SER A 251 25.88 -10.31 3.20
CA SER A 251 26.51 -11.35 2.38
C SER A 251 28.03 -11.30 2.58
N GLU A 252 28.80 -12.12 1.84
CA GLU A 252 30.25 -12.18 1.98
C GLU A 252 30.95 -10.81 1.82
N SER A 253 30.49 -9.96 0.92
CA SER A 253 31.14 -8.68 0.62
C SER A 253 30.18 -7.49 0.54
N THR A 254 28.87 -7.70 0.65
CA THR A 254 27.87 -6.65 0.48
C THR A 254 26.83 -6.70 1.58
N GLN A 255 26.14 -5.59 1.78
CA GLN A 255 24.99 -5.53 2.66
C GLN A 255 23.91 -4.67 2.04
N PHE A 256 22.64 -5.00 2.31
CA PHE A 256 21.49 -4.26 1.82
C PHE A 256 20.78 -3.54 2.96
N SER A 257 20.33 -2.32 2.73
CA SER A 257 19.49 -1.60 3.67
C SER A 257 18.36 -0.85 2.96
N GLN A 258 17.25 -0.71 3.65
CA GLN A 258 16.07 0.04 3.19
C GLN A 258 15.66 1.04 4.27
N TRP A 259 15.44 2.27 3.84
CA TRP A 259 15.09 3.38 4.72
C TRP A 259 13.82 4.05 4.23
N ILE A 260 12.97 4.50 5.15
CA ILE A 260 11.73 5.21 4.86
C ILE A 260 11.60 6.44 5.77
N SER A 261 11.14 7.52 5.18
CA SER A 261 10.67 8.72 5.89
C SER A 261 9.45 9.27 5.15
N PHE A 262 8.82 10.27 5.74
CA PHE A 262 7.58 10.83 5.20
C PHE A 262 7.71 12.34 5.04
N VAL A 263 7.01 12.86 4.02
CA VAL A 263 6.79 14.28 3.80
C VAL A 263 5.30 14.51 3.58
N ASP A 264 4.82 15.70 3.87
CA ASP A 264 3.46 16.11 3.55
C ASP A 264 3.21 15.92 2.05
N ASP A 265 2.10 15.28 1.69
CA ASP A 265 1.78 14.98 0.30
C ASP A 265 1.56 16.24 -0.54
N GLU A 266 1.05 17.32 0.06
CA GLU A 266 0.88 18.62 -0.63
C GLU A 266 2.22 19.24 -1.05
N LEU A 267 3.30 18.89 -0.35
CA LEU A 267 4.66 19.37 -0.63
C LEU A 267 5.47 18.39 -1.49
N SER A 268 4.95 17.20 -1.74
CA SER A 268 5.70 16.11 -2.38
C SER A 268 5.99 16.33 -3.87
N ASP A 269 5.21 17.17 -4.54
CA ASP A 269 5.43 17.59 -5.93
C ASP A 269 6.62 18.55 -6.07
N ASP A 270 7.07 19.17 -4.96
CA ASP A 270 8.29 19.98 -4.95
C ASP A 270 9.53 19.07 -4.84
N SER A 271 10.30 19.04 -5.91
CA SER A 271 11.55 18.27 -5.98
C SER A 271 12.60 18.69 -4.93
N GLU A 272 12.56 19.96 -4.46
CA GLU A 272 13.46 20.43 -3.40
C GLU A 272 13.10 19.81 -2.05
N VAL A 273 11.82 19.65 -1.74
CA VAL A 273 11.34 18.98 -0.51
C VAL A 273 11.78 17.53 -0.48
N THR A 274 11.58 16.81 -1.59
CA THR A 274 12.02 15.41 -1.72
C THR A 274 13.54 15.29 -1.61
N ALA A 275 14.29 16.16 -2.30
CA ALA A 275 15.74 16.17 -2.22
C ALA A 275 16.25 16.50 -0.81
N HIS A 276 15.58 17.42 -0.11
CA HIS A 276 15.91 17.78 1.27
C HIS A 276 15.68 16.59 2.23
N ALA A 277 14.55 15.88 2.10
CA ALA A 277 14.25 14.69 2.89
C ALA A 277 15.30 13.59 2.68
N LEU A 278 15.68 13.31 1.42
CA LEU A 278 16.76 12.37 1.09
C LEU A 278 18.12 12.78 1.68
N LYS A 279 18.47 14.07 1.59
CA LYS A 279 19.69 14.60 2.22
C LYS A 279 19.68 14.37 3.73
N LYS A 280 18.53 14.63 4.36
CA LYS A 280 18.33 14.42 5.81
C LYS A 280 18.52 12.96 6.19
N MET A 281 17.86 12.03 5.48
CA MET A 281 18.01 10.59 5.70
C MET A 281 19.48 10.16 5.57
N LYS A 282 20.16 10.57 4.50
CA LYS A 282 21.59 10.25 4.28
C LYS A 282 22.51 10.80 5.39
N ARG A 283 22.26 12.01 5.89
CA ARG A 283 22.99 12.56 7.02
C ARG A 283 22.78 11.76 8.31
N GLN A 284 21.54 11.34 8.56
CA GLN A 284 21.20 10.52 9.73
C GLN A 284 21.89 9.16 9.64
N ILE A 285 21.88 8.51 8.48
CA ILE A 285 22.58 7.24 8.23
C ILE A 285 24.09 7.43 8.44
N LYS A 286 24.68 8.44 7.82
CA LYS A 286 26.14 8.71 7.93
C LYS A 286 26.58 9.03 9.37
N ARG A 287 25.71 9.66 10.16
CA ARG A 287 26.01 9.94 11.57
C ARG A 287 26.05 8.66 12.40
N ALA A 288 25.10 7.73 12.16
CA ALA A 288 25.06 6.45 12.84
C ALA A 288 26.13 5.48 12.34
N TYR A 289 26.39 5.51 11.05
CA TYR A 289 27.29 4.61 10.34
C TYR A 289 28.19 5.41 9.37
N PRO A 290 29.31 5.94 9.86
CA PRO A 290 30.16 6.87 9.11
C PRO A 290 30.60 6.37 7.72
N THR A 291 30.80 5.06 7.58
CA THR A 291 31.28 4.42 6.34
C THR A 291 30.17 3.85 5.45
N ALA A 292 28.93 3.79 5.92
CA ALA A 292 27.82 3.12 5.19
C ALA A 292 27.55 3.71 3.80
N LEU A 293 27.77 5.01 3.63
CA LEU A 293 27.54 5.71 2.35
C LEU A 293 28.84 5.93 1.55
N ASP A 294 29.94 5.28 1.94
CA ASP A 294 31.19 5.37 1.19
C ASP A 294 31.14 4.37 0.03
N ASN A 295 30.99 4.88 -1.19
CA ASN A 295 30.96 4.11 -2.44
C ASN A 295 29.86 3.00 -2.46
N PRO A 296 28.58 3.32 -2.32
CA PRO A 296 27.52 2.34 -2.47
C PRO A 296 27.53 1.76 -3.89
N LEU A 297 27.28 0.46 -4.02
CA LEU A 297 27.19 -0.21 -5.32
C LEU A 297 25.96 0.23 -6.11
N SER A 298 24.86 0.48 -5.41
CA SER A 298 23.62 0.98 -6.01
C SER A 298 22.76 1.67 -4.99
N GLU A 299 22.02 2.67 -5.43
CA GLU A 299 20.97 3.35 -4.67
C GLU A 299 19.68 3.36 -5.50
N ARG A 300 18.53 3.13 -4.84
CA ARG A 300 17.21 3.28 -5.44
C ARG A 300 16.39 4.20 -4.57
N ILE A 301 15.61 5.06 -5.22
CA ILE A 301 14.71 5.99 -4.55
C ILE A 301 13.30 5.72 -5.06
N PHE A 302 12.37 5.54 -4.14
CA PHE A 302 10.95 5.43 -4.42
C PHE A 302 10.20 6.52 -3.68
N VAL A 303 9.35 7.24 -4.42
CA VAL A 303 8.44 8.23 -3.87
C VAL A 303 7.02 7.71 -4.14
N TYR A 304 6.28 7.45 -3.08
CA TYR A 304 4.92 6.93 -3.17
C TYR A 304 3.96 7.96 -2.58
N SER A 305 3.34 8.75 -3.46
CA SER A 305 2.31 9.72 -3.09
C SER A 305 1.07 9.04 -2.52
N ASN A 306 0.38 9.73 -1.63
CA ASN A 306 -0.81 9.21 -0.94
C ASN A 306 -0.59 7.83 -0.27
N TYR A 307 0.62 7.59 0.23
CA TYR A 307 1.03 6.30 0.80
C TYR A 307 0.28 5.97 2.08
N ALA A 308 0.08 6.96 2.92
CA ALA A 308 -0.62 6.87 4.19
C ALA A 308 -1.40 8.16 4.45
N GLY A 309 -2.26 8.16 5.44
CA GLY A 309 -3.05 9.32 5.84
C GLY A 309 -4.31 8.90 6.57
N ASP A 310 -5.03 9.90 7.10
CA ASP A 310 -6.28 9.68 7.81
C ASP A 310 -7.47 10.05 6.94
N GLY A 311 -8.23 9.04 6.51
CA GLY A 311 -9.49 9.23 5.80
C GLY A 311 -10.52 9.92 6.68
N VAL A 312 -10.87 11.16 6.35
CA VAL A 312 -11.87 11.95 7.10
C VAL A 312 -13.29 11.68 6.61
N LEU A 313 -13.43 11.08 5.44
CA LEU A 313 -14.71 10.68 4.91
C LEU A 313 -15.12 9.32 5.50
N LYS A 314 -16.25 9.29 6.17
CA LYS A 314 -16.85 8.03 6.62
C LYS A 314 -17.57 7.37 5.45
N VAL A 315 -17.28 6.12 5.24
CA VAL A 315 -18.08 5.23 4.39
C VAL A 315 -19.27 4.69 5.18
N ASN A 316 -20.27 4.17 4.48
CA ASN A 316 -21.39 3.45 5.09
C ASN A 316 -20.88 2.13 5.71
N GLU A 317 -21.71 1.49 6.56
CA GLU A 317 -21.37 0.20 7.18
C GLU A 317 -21.04 -0.88 6.12
N ASN A 318 -21.70 -0.83 4.97
CA ASN A 318 -21.43 -1.70 3.84
C ASN A 318 -20.24 -1.27 2.97
N GLN A 319 -19.40 -0.34 3.40
CA GLN A 319 -18.21 0.18 2.68
C GLN A 319 -18.51 0.98 1.41
N THR A 320 -19.76 1.37 1.14
CA THR A 320 -20.10 2.29 0.06
C THR A 320 -19.94 3.75 0.48
N ILE A 321 -19.76 4.64 -0.48
CA ILE A 321 -19.73 6.08 -0.20
C ILE A 321 -21.15 6.61 0.08
N ALA A 322 -21.28 7.51 1.04
CA ALA A 322 -22.56 8.11 1.37
C ALA A 322 -23.20 8.80 0.14
N GLY A 323 -24.43 8.42 -0.18
CA GLY A 323 -25.17 8.92 -1.34
C GLY A 323 -24.99 8.10 -2.64
N LEU A 324 -24.18 7.04 -2.63
CA LEU A 324 -24.04 6.10 -3.74
C LEU A 324 -24.07 4.66 -3.23
N ASP A 325 -25.06 3.90 -3.64
CA ASP A 325 -25.35 2.57 -3.06
C ASP A 325 -24.46 1.46 -3.67
N ASN A 326 -23.86 1.71 -4.85
CA ASN A 326 -23.08 0.73 -5.61
C ASN A 326 -21.64 1.21 -5.96
N LEU A 327 -21.14 2.22 -5.24
CA LEU A 327 -19.74 2.64 -5.33
C LEU A 327 -19.01 2.30 -4.01
N TRP A 328 -18.20 1.28 -4.05
CA TRP A 328 -17.42 0.72 -2.95
C TRP A 328 -16.05 1.37 -2.88
N ILE A 329 -15.51 1.60 -1.68
CA ILE A 329 -14.23 2.27 -1.51
C ILE A 329 -13.21 1.32 -0.88
N ALA A 330 -12.21 0.94 -1.66
CA ALA A 330 -11.11 0.06 -1.25
C ALA A 330 -9.81 0.83 -0.95
N SER A 331 -9.93 2.02 -0.35
CA SER A 331 -8.75 2.80 0.04
C SER A 331 -8.26 2.40 1.43
N PRO A 332 -6.95 2.16 1.63
CA PRO A 332 -6.40 1.87 2.96
C PRO A 332 -6.58 3.03 3.95
N THR A 333 -6.75 4.26 3.48
CA THR A 333 -6.89 5.46 4.33
C THR A 333 -8.18 5.51 5.13
N ILE A 334 -9.21 4.73 4.77
CA ILE A 334 -10.46 4.61 5.55
C ILE A 334 -10.41 3.47 6.58
N ASN A 335 -9.39 2.63 6.52
CA ASN A 335 -9.24 1.52 7.45
C ASN A 335 -8.45 1.98 8.69
N PRO A 336 -8.82 1.55 9.90
CA PRO A 336 -8.04 1.87 11.10
C PRO A 336 -6.62 1.28 11.06
N ASN A 337 -6.43 0.18 10.32
CA ASN A 337 -5.10 -0.33 10.04
C ASN A 337 -4.47 0.45 8.88
N LYS A 338 -3.19 0.71 8.98
CA LYS A 338 -2.45 1.49 7.98
C LYS A 338 -1.76 0.59 6.94
N ASN A 339 -1.25 1.22 5.89
CA ASN A 339 -0.39 0.59 4.88
C ASN A 339 -1.00 -0.66 4.23
N MET A 340 -0.20 -1.69 4.06
CA MET A 340 -0.62 -2.94 3.40
C MET A 340 -1.69 -3.68 4.19
N VAL A 341 -1.61 -3.68 5.52
CA VAL A 341 -2.63 -4.32 6.37
C VAL A 341 -4.00 -3.67 6.11
N GLY A 342 -4.05 -2.35 6.11
CA GLY A 342 -5.29 -1.61 5.80
C GLY A 342 -5.80 -1.89 4.39
N ALA A 343 -4.92 -1.97 3.40
CA ALA A 343 -5.30 -2.27 2.02
C ALA A 343 -5.92 -3.68 1.88
N ILE A 344 -5.32 -4.68 2.51
CA ILE A 344 -5.79 -6.07 2.50
C ILE A 344 -7.13 -6.18 3.25
N LYS A 345 -7.20 -5.61 4.46
CA LYS A 345 -8.43 -5.63 5.28
C LYS A 345 -9.59 -4.90 4.61
N GLN A 346 -9.32 -3.82 3.90
CA GLN A 346 -10.36 -3.11 3.17
C GLN A 346 -10.94 -3.93 2.01
N ALA A 347 -10.10 -4.68 1.29
CA ALA A 347 -10.57 -5.61 0.28
C ALA A 347 -11.44 -6.72 0.90
N GLU A 348 -11.01 -7.30 2.02
CA GLU A 348 -11.76 -8.31 2.77
C GLU A 348 -13.14 -7.80 3.20
N LEU A 349 -13.22 -6.58 3.78
CA LEU A 349 -14.47 -5.96 4.21
C LEU A 349 -15.46 -5.74 3.06
N ILE A 350 -14.97 -5.30 1.90
CA ILE A 350 -15.82 -5.13 0.71
C ILE A 350 -16.36 -6.47 0.24
N LEU A 351 -15.52 -7.51 0.16
CA LEU A 351 -15.97 -8.85 -0.23
C LEU A 351 -17.03 -9.38 0.73
N ALA A 352 -16.82 -9.23 2.02
CA ALA A 352 -17.82 -9.61 3.03
C ALA A 352 -19.14 -8.86 2.85
N SER A 353 -19.09 -7.55 2.59
CA SER A 353 -20.25 -6.71 2.35
C SER A 353 -20.97 -7.04 1.03
N LEU A 354 -20.24 -7.51 0.02
CA LEU A 354 -20.80 -8.04 -1.23
C LEU A 354 -21.35 -9.48 -1.08
N GLY A 355 -21.22 -10.08 0.10
CA GLY A 355 -21.72 -11.42 0.42
C GLY A 355 -20.76 -12.57 0.05
N PHE A 356 -19.48 -12.27 -0.22
CA PHE A 356 -18.43 -13.26 -0.47
C PHE A 356 -17.64 -13.53 0.81
N THR A 357 -18.23 -14.34 1.72
CA THR A 357 -17.57 -14.72 2.98
C THR A 357 -16.65 -15.92 2.79
N ALA A 358 -15.72 -16.12 3.75
CA ALA A 358 -14.79 -17.25 3.75
C ALA A 358 -15.51 -18.62 3.71
N GLU A 359 -16.70 -18.73 4.29
CA GLU A 359 -17.52 -19.96 4.28
C GLU A 359 -18.03 -20.30 2.86
N LYS A 360 -18.48 -19.29 2.09
CA LYS A 360 -18.85 -19.50 0.68
C LYS A 360 -17.64 -19.88 -0.17
N GLN A 361 -16.48 -19.31 0.12
CA GLN A 361 -15.23 -19.65 -0.57
C GLN A 361 -14.79 -21.10 -0.30
N ALA A 362 -14.96 -21.59 0.92
CA ALA A 362 -14.63 -22.98 1.28
C ALA A 362 -15.56 -24.01 0.60
N VAL A 363 -16.85 -23.71 0.48
CA VAL A 363 -17.83 -24.57 -0.18
C VAL A 363 -17.54 -24.70 -1.69
N GLU A 364 -17.15 -23.61 -2.35
CA GLU A 364 -16.83 -23.65 -3.80
C GLU A 364 -15.49 -24.30 -4.10
N ASN A 365 -14.48 -24.12 -3.23
CA ASN A 365 -13.20 -24.83 -3.38
C ASN A 365 -13.40 -26.35 -3.28
N SER A 366 -14.23 -26.82 -2.36
CA SER A 366 -14.57 -28.25 -2.22
C SER A 366 -15.39 -28.79 -3.40
N ALA A 367 -16.27 -27.98 -3.98
CA ALA A 367 -17.04 -28.34 -5.18
C ALA A 367 -16.17 -28.37 -6.46
N HIS A 368 -15.15 -27.53 -6.52
CA HIS A 368 -14.22 -27.52 -7.64
C HIS A 368 -13.23 -28.69 -7.61
N GLU A 369 -12.75 -29.06 -6.42
CA GLU A 369 -11.92 -30.27 -6.23
C GLU A 369 -12.71 -31.53 -6.52
N ALA A 370 -13.99 -31.62 -6.14
CA ALA A 370 -14.84 -32.74 -6.43
C ALA A 370 -15.18 -32.93 -7.93
N ASN A 371 -15.10 -31.89 -8.74
CA ASN A 371 -15.31 -31.94 -10.19
C ASN A 371 -14.02 -32.23 -11.00
N LEU A 372 -12.87 -32.32 -10.35
CA LEU A 372 -11.56 -32.63 -10.95
C LEU A 372 -11.14 -34.10 -10.73
N ILE A 373 -11.93 -34.88 -9.99
CA ILE A 373 -11.81 -36.33 -9.77
C ILE A 373 -12.85 -37.03 -10.63
#